data_1082735caa468fc2fa012fe0ef0c494c
#
_entry.id   1082735caa468fc2fa012fe0ef0c494c
#
_cell.length_a   1.000
_cell.length_b   1.000
_cell.length_c   1.000
_cell.angle_alpha   90.00
_cell.angle_beta   90.00
_cell.angle_gamma   90.00
#
_symmetry.space_group_name_H-M   'P 1'
#
loop_
_entity.id
_entity.type
_entity.pdbx_description
1 polymer ?
#
loop_
_entity_poly.entity_id
_entity_poly.type
_entity_poly.pdbx_seq_one_letter_code
_entity_poly.pdbx_strand_id
1 'polypeptide(L)'
;MTGIPLRTLIVGGAALVAALSSAPAALADSSRCTADAACAGKAAFTSLGEVFTVTDQVGDGHSAVLLYWLPDGTGPHLVWNAKGKGTSVTANLELAEGSWVHYRVCLGEHGTKDVLEATCGATVTDRA
;
A
#
# COMPACT_ATOMS: atom_id res chain seq x y z
N MET A 1 56.94 -4.41 -32.31
CA MET A 1 56.46 -4.22 -32.04
C MET A 1 55.55 -4.31 -31.50
N THR A 2 55.16 -4.25 -31.09
CA THR A 2 54.55 -4.25 -30.60
C THR A 2 53.46 -4.12 -30.12
N GLY A 3 53.06 -3.98 -29.95
CA GLY A 3 52.12 -3.68 -29.53
C GLY A 3 51.10 -4.03 -29.01
N ILE A 4 50.74 -3.94 -28.69
CA ILE A 4 49.87 -4.11 -28.28
C ILE A 4 48.90 -4.15 -27.62
N PRO A 5 48.73 -4.10 -27.36
CA PRO A 5 47.91 -4.10 -26.73
C PRO A 5 46.83 -4.20 -26.28
N LEU A 6 46.52 -4.20 -26.10
CA LEU A 6 45.63 -4.27 -25.71
C LEU A 6 44.74 -4.31 -25.14
N ARG A 7 44.70 -4.08 -24.91
CA ARG A 7 44.00 -4.12 -24.43
C ARG A 7 42.99 -4.16 -23.94
N THR A 8 42.78 -4.05 -23.72
CA THR A 8 41.99 -4.09 -23.36
C THR A 8 40.96 -4.28 -22.99
N LEU A 9 40.84 -4.18 -22.88
CA LEU A 9 39.97 -4.31 -22.60
C LEU A 9 39.02 -4.52 -21.91
N ILE A 10 38.80 -4.31 -21.54
CA ILE A 10 38.13 -4.49 -20.95
C ILE A 10 37.18 -4.41 -20.45
N VAL A 11 36.98 -4.22 -20.27
CA VAL A 11 36.35 -4.15 -19.87
C VAL A 11 35.26 -4.18 -19.50
N GLY A 12 35.02 -3.97 -19.42
CA GLY A 12 34.17 -3.83 -19.10
C GLY A 12 33.20 -4.33 -18.66
N GLY A 13 32.90 -4.54 -18.85
CA GLY A 13 31.94 -4.99 -18.56
C GLY A 13 31.33 -5.03 -17.51
N ALA A 14 31.47 -5.14 -17.12
CA ALA A 14 31.07 -5.28 -16.13
C ALA A 14 30.05 -4.76 -15.71
N ALA A 15 30.01 -4.34 -15.63
CA ALA A 15 29.18 -3.81 -15.21
C ALA A 15 28.01 -4.13 -15.11
N LEU A 16 27.73 -4.15 -15.44
CA LEU A 16 26.66 -4.35 -15.48
C LEU A 16 25.99 -4.93 -14.68
N VAL A 17 26.10 -5.28 -14.49
CA VAL A 17 25.62 -6.01 -13.79
C VAL A 17 24.89 -5.67 -12.91
N ALA A 18 25.20 -5.27 -12.55
CA ALA A 18 24.65 -4.98 -11.68
C ALA A 18 23.50 -4.88 -11.57
N ALA A 19 23.43 -4.40 -11.76
CA ALA A 19 22.40 -4.18 -11.66
C ALA A 19 21.44 -4.89 -11.45
N LEU A 20 21.38 -5.22 -11.89
CA LEU A 20 20.53 -5.91 -11.94
C LEU A 20 19.94 -6.33 -10.97
N SER A 21 20.23 -6.37 -10.54
CA SER A 21 19.87 -7.01 -9.64
C SER A 21 18.78 -6.85 -8.95
N SER A 22 18.42 -6.00 -8.63
CA SER A 22 17.41 -5.93 -7.74
C SER A 22 16.20 -5.51 -8.35
N ALA A 23 15.19 -6.23 -8.26
CA ALA A 23 13.87 -5.78 -8.50
C ALA A 23 13.48 -4.90 -7.32
N PRO A 24 12.97 -3.74 -7.55
CA PRO A 24 12.46 -2.94 -6.46
C PRO A 24 11.25 -3.61 -5.84
N ALA A 25 11.10 -3.44 -4.56
CA ALA A 25 9.87 -3.86 -3.90
C ALA A 25 8.70 -3.07 -4.48
N ALA A 26 7.56 -3.71 -4.55
CA ALA A 26 6.36 -3.02 -4.97
C ALA A 26 6.01 -1.93 -3.97
N LEU A 27 5.82 -0.72 -4.45
CA LEU A 27 5.43 0.41 -3.63
C LEU A 27 3.94 0.64 -3.79
N ALA A 28 3.31 1.15 -2.74
CA ALA A 28 1.91 1.53 -2.82
C ALA A 28 1.76 2.67 -3.83
N ASP A 29 0.70 2.62 -4.64
CA ASP A 29 0.39 3.66 -5.59
C ASP A 29 -0.25 4.86 -4.90
N SER A 30 -0.95 4.62 -3.79
CA SER A 30 -1.54 5.68 -2.98
C SER A 30 -1.60 5.23 -1.53
N SER A 31 -1.75 6.20 -0.66
CA SER A 31 -1.97 5.92 0.76
C SER A 31 -2.70 7.10 1.41
N ARG A 32 -3.31 6.83 2.54
CA ARG A 32 -4.04 7.84 3.29
C ARG A 32 -4.02 7.53 4.78
N CYS A 33 -3.91 8.57 5.57
CA CYS A 33 -4.03 8.46 7.03
C CYS A 33 -5.45 8.79 7.47
N THR A 34 -5.80 8.34 8.65
CA THR A 34 -6.96 8.86 9.39
C THR A 34 -6.80 10.36 9.63
N ALA A 35 -7.86 11.04 10.01
CA ALA A 35 -7.88 12.50 10.07
C ALA A 35 -6.98 13.10 11.15
N ASP A 36 -6.53 12.32 12.11
CA ASP A 36 -5.69 12.79 13.20
C ASP A 36 -4.27 13.09 12.75
N ALA A 37 -3.61 14.00 13.44
CA ALA A 37 -2.25 14.40 13.08
C ALA A 37 -1.22 13.27 13.23
N ALA A 38 -1.50 12.30 14.08
CA ALA A 38 -0.57 11.19 14.35
C ALA A 38 -0.67 10.06 13.33
N CYS A 39 -1.64 10.12 12.42
CA CYS A 39 -1.89 9.03 11.46
C CYS A 39 -2.08 7.70 12.20
N ALA A 40 -3.03 7.66 13.12
CA ALA A 40 -3.25 6.48 13.95
C ALA A 40 -3.61 5.25 13.13
N GLY A 41 -4.35 5.45 12.03
CA GLY A 41 -4.60 4.41 11.04
C GLY A 41 -4.12 4.85 9.67
N LYS A 42 -3.62 3.91 8.89
CA LYS A 42 -3.14 4.19 7.54
C LYS A 42 -3.59 3.07 6.61
N ALA A 43 -4.06 3.46 5.44
CA ALA A 43 -4.34 2.51 4.38
C ALA A 43 -3.49 2.84 3.17
N ALA A 44 -3.07 1.82 2.45
CA ALA A 44 -2.30 1.96 1.22
C ALA A 44 -2.86 0.99 0.18
N PHE A 45 -2.85 1.41 -1.07
CA PHE A 45 -3.26 0.56 -2.19
C PHE A 45 -2.09 0.36 -3.15
N THR A 46 -1.86 -0.89 -3.52
CA THR A 46 -0.87 -1.27 -4.53
C THR A 46 -1.61 -1.88 -5.70
N SER A 47 -1.51 -1.25 -6.87
CA SER A 47 -2.22 -1.73 -8.06
C SER A 47 -1.65 -3.05 -8.55
N LEU A 48 -0.38 -3.27 -8.40
CA LEU A 48 0.23 -4.56 -8.75
C LEU A 48 -0.27 -5.60 -7.76
N GLY A 49 -1.16 -6.47 -8.22
CA GLY A 49 -1.79 -7.49 -7.40
C GLY A 49 -3.05 -7.00 -6.68
N GLU A 50 -3.41 -5.73 -6.83
CA GLU A 50 -4.59 -5.11 -6.21
C GLU A 50 -4.67 -5.40 -4.71
N VAL A 51 -3.71 -4.89 -3.97
CA VAL A 51 -3.58 -5.18 -2.54
C VAL A 51 -3.82 -3.93 -1.72
N PHE A 52 -4.75 -4.00 -0.79
CA PHE A 52 -4.85 -3.01 0.29
C PHE A 52 -4.03 -3.46 1.50
N THR A 53 -3.38 -2.51 2.15
CA THR A 53 -2.69 -2.72 3.42
C THR A 53 -3.25 -1.74 4.43
N VAL A 54 -3.70 -2.24 5.57
CA VAL A 54 -4.26 -1.42 6.66
C VAL A 54 -3.35 -1.54 7.86
N THR A 55 -2.77 -0.42 8.28
CA THR A 55 -1.79 -0.39 9.38
C THR A 55 -2.34 0.38 10.56
N ASP A 56 -2.18 -0.17 11.75
CA ASP A 56 -2.46 0.50 13.01
C ASP A 56 -1.14 1.08 13.54
N GLN A 57 -1.04 2.39 13.65
CA GLN A 57 0.20 3.07 13.99
C GLN A 57 0.25 3.60 15.42
N VAL A 58 -0.88 3.68 16.10
CA VAL A 58 -0.95 4.26 17.46
C VAL A 58 -1.78 3.35 18.35
N GLY A 59 -1.27 3.09 19.54
CA GLY A 59 -2.01 2.32 20.54
C GLY A 59 -3.00 3.20 21.28
N ASP A 60 -4.13 3.49 20.65
CA ASP A 60 -5.14 4.41 21.16
C ASP A 60 -6.44 3.72 21.60
N GLY A 61 -6.45 2.40 21.62
CA GLY A 61 -7.64 1.64 21.98
C GLY A 61 -8.64 1.47 20.85
N HIS A 62 -8.36 2.03 19.68
CA HIS A 62 -9.20 1.87 18.49
C HIS A 62 -8.50 1.02 17.45
N SER A 63 -9.27 0.41 16.58
CA SER A 63 -8.75 -0.34 15.44
C SER A 63 -8.74 0.55 14.21
N ALA A 64 -7.80 0.31 13.30
CA ALA A 64 -7.85 0.93 11.99
C ALA A 64 -8.81 0.11 11.11
N VAL A 65 -9.62 0.79 10.33
CA VAL A 65 -10.57 0.14 9.43
C VAL A 65 -10.55 0.82 8.08
N LEU A 66 -10.38 0.02 7.03
CA LEU A 66 -10.47 0.48 5.65
C LEU A 66 -11.89 0.31 5.17
N LEU A 67 -12.41 1.34 4.50
CA LEU A 67 -13.67 1.28 3.79
C LEU A 67 -13.37 1.46 2.31
N TYR A 68 -13.84 0.54 1.45
CA TYR A 68 -13.61 0.69 0.02
C TYR A 68 -14.86 0.35 -0.79
N TRP A 69 -14.93 0.96 -1.97
CA TRP A 69 -16.03 0.82 -2.92
C TRP A 69 -15.49 0.37 -4.26
N LEU A 70 -16.24 -0.47 -4.93
CA LEU A 70 -15.85 -1.11 -6.18
C LEU A 70 -16.59 -0.51 -7.39
N PRO A 71 -16.09 -0.75 -8.62
CA PRO A 71 -16.73 -0.22 -9.82
C PRO A 71 -18.16 -0.69 -10.04
N ASP A 72 -18.54 -1.84 -9.48
CA ASP A 72 -19.90 -2.36 -9.60
C ASP A 72 -20.89 -1.63 -8.69
N GLY A 73 -20.42 -0.63 -7.95
CA GLY A 73 -21.25 0.17 -7.05
C GLY A 73 -21.39 -0.42 -5.66
N THR A 74 -20.80 -1.57 -5.40
CA THR A 74 -20.88 -2.16 -4.06
C THR A 74 -19.92 -1.48 -3.10
N GLY A 75 -20.29 -1.48 -1.84
CA GLY A 75 -19.50 -0.93 -0.74
C GLY A 75 -20.38 -0.11 0.22
N PRO A 76 -19.78 0.32 1.33
CA PRO A 76 -18.39 0.06 1.65
C PRO A 76 -18.14 -1.37 2.05
N HIS A 77 -17.02 -1.92 1.57
CA HIS A 77 -16.45 -3.15 2.09
C HIS A 77 -15.46 -2.76 3.18
N LEU A 78 -15.39 -3.51 4.25
CA LEU A 78 -14.57 -3.16 5.40
C LEU A 78 -13.45 -4.15 5.61
N VAL A 79 -12.25 -3.62 5.90
CA VAL A 79 -11.12 -4.44 6.31
C VAL A 79 -10.64 -3.89 7.64
N TRP A 80 -10.78 -4.69 8.68
CA TRP A 80 -10.41 -4.31 10.04
C TRP A 80 -9.00 -4.77 10.37
N ASN A 81 -8.22 -3.89 10.96
CA ASN A 81 -6.99 -4.28 11.62
C ASN A 81 -7.19 -4.16 13.13
N ALA A 82 -7.50 -5.27 13.76
CA ALA A 82 -7.72 -5.34 15.20
C ALA A 82 -6.51 -5.94 15.93
N LYS A 83 -5.37 -6.04 15.27
CA LYS A 83 -4.18 -6.70 15.86
C LYS A 83 -3.36 -5.79 16.74
N GLY A 84 -3.59 -4.49 16.70
CA GLY A 84 -2.91 -3.53 17.56
C GLY A 84 -1.78 -2.77 16.90
N LYS A 85 -1.20 -1.88 17.65
CA LYS A 85 -0.17 -0.95 17.19
C LYS A 85 1.00 -1.68 16.52
N GLY A 86 1.43 -1.14 15.39
CA GLY A 86 2.59 -1.65 14.66
C GLY A 86 2.29 -2.82 13.75
N THR A 87 1.03 -3.22 13.63
CA THR A 87 0.64 -4.35 12.80
C THR A 87 -0.04 -3.90 11.53
N SER A 88 -0.01 -4.75 10.51
CA SER A 88 -0.68 -4.53 9.23
C SER A 88 -1.51 -5.74 8.87
N VAL A 89 -2.62 -5.46 8.17
CA VAL A 89 -3.50 -6.48 7.59
C VAL A 89 -3.60 -6.18 6.12
N THR A 90 -3.57 -7.20 5.28
CA THR A 90 -3.70 -7.02 3.84
C THR A 90 -4.99 -7.66 3.33
N ALA A 91 -5.51 -7.10 2.25
CA ALA A 91 -6.66 -7.64 1.54
C ALA A 91 -6.35 -7.60 0.05
N ASN A 92 -6.42 -8.75 -0.60
CA ASN A 92 -6.21 -8.87 -2.03
C ASN A 92 -7.55 -8.79 -2.74
N LEU A 93 -7.62 -7.97 -3.78
CA LEU A 93 -8.79 -7.87 -4.62
C LEU A 93 -8.49 -8.45 -5.99
N GLU A 94 -9.57 -8.80 -6.70
CA GLU A 94 -9.47 -9.18 -8.10
C GLU A 94 -10.29 -8.18 -8.90
N LEU A 95 -9.60 -7.23 -9.53
CA LEU A 95 -10.24 -6.17 -10.29
C LEU A 95 -9.74 -6.21 -11.72
N ALA A 96 -10.62 -5.83 -12.65
CA ALA A 96 -10.22 -5.68 -14.03
C ALA A 96 -9.18 -4.57 -14.14
N GLU A 97 -8.21 -4.75 -15.01
CA GLU A 97 -7.14 -3.80 -15.22
C GLU A 97 -7.71 -2.44 -15.56
N GLY A 98 -7.22 -1.40 -14.90
CA GLY A 98 -7.68 -0.04 -15.10
C GLY A 98 -8.96 0.34 -14.38
N SER A 99 -9.62 -0.59 -13.69
CA SER A 99 -10.82 -0.26 -12.90
C SER A 99 -10.46 0.66 -11.75
N TRP A 100 -11.39 1.52 -11.39
CA TRP A 100 -11.19 2.38 -10.24
C TRP A 100 -11.57 1.67 -8.94
N VAL A 101 -11.00 2.15 -7.85
CA VAL A 101 -11.42 1.80 -6.50
C VAL A 101 -11.39 3.09 -5.68
N HIS A 102 -12.41 3.30 -4.85
CA HIS A 102 -12.43 4.41 -3.90
C HIS A 102 -12.21 3.84 -2.52
N TYR A 103 -11.43 4.53 -1.69
CA TYR A 103 -11.24 4.07 -0.32
C TYR A 103 -10.95 5.21 0.62
N ARG A 104 -11.20 4.97 1.89
CA ARG A 104 -10.78 5.83 2.99
C ARG A 104 -10.47 4.96 4.20
N VAL A 105 -9.74 5.51 5.15
CA VAL A 105 -9.38 4.81 6.37
C VAL A 105 -9.90 5.59 7.56
N CYS A 106 -10.45 4.85 8.51
CA CYS A 106 -11.07 5.40 9.72
C CYS A 106 -10.55 4.65 10.94
N LEU A 107 -10.85 5.14 12.10
CA LEU A 107 -10.73 4.39 13.34
C LEU A 107 -12.10 3.83 13.71
N GLY A 108 -12.12 2.76 14.47
CA GLY A 108 -13.37 2.17 14.89
C GLY A 108 -13.20 1.21 16.05
N GLU A 109 -14.33 0.71 16.51
CA GLU A 109 -14.41 -0.27 17.59
C GLU A 109 -14.70 -1.63 16.97
N HIS A 110 -13.67 -2.46 16.86
CA HIS A 110 -13.81 -3.76 16.20
C HIS A 110 -14.85 -4.65 16.91
N GLY A 111 -14.90 -4.60 18.25
CA GLY A 111 -15.80 -5.43 19.01
C GLY A 111 -17.28 -5.20 18.68
N THR A 112 -17.67 -3.97 18.41
CA THR A 112 -19.04 -3.60 18.05
C THR A 112 -19.20 -3.35 16.55
N LYS A 113 -18.10 -3.34 15.80
CA LYS A 113 -18.06 -3.00 14.37
C LYS A 113 -18.52 -1.58 14.10
N ASP A 114 -18.24 -0.70 15.04
CA ASP A 114 -18.66 0.69 14.97
C ASP A 114 -17.55 1.54 14.36
N VAL A 115 -17.82 2.16 13.21
CA VAL A 115 -16.86 3.02 12.53
C VAL A 115 -17.06 4.45 13.02
N LEU A 116 -16.00 5.08 13.48
CA LEU A 116 -16.05 6.43 13.97
C LEU A 116 -15.84 7.40 12.80
N GLU A 117 -16.94 7.86 12.23
CA GLU A 117 -16.93 8.66 11.00
C GLU A 117 -16.05 9.92 11.10
N ALA A 118 -16.02 10.55 12.26
CA ALA A 118 -15.22 11.77 12.44
C ALA A 118 -13.71 11.52 12.33
N THR A 119 -13.27 10.27 12.40
CA THR A 119 -11.86 9.91 12.32
C THR A 119 -11.40 9.61 10.91
N CYS A 120 -12.30 9.56 9.97
CA CYS A 120 -11.99 9.14 8.60
C CYS A 120 -11.15 10.18 7.89
N GLY A 121 -10.11 9.74 7.21
CA GLY A 121 -9.37 10.58 6.28
C GLY A 121 -10.16 10.80 5.00
N ALA A 122 -9.63 11.65 4.14
CA ALA A 122 -10.28 11.93 2.86
C ALA A 122 -10.29 10.69 1.97
N THR A 123 -11.32 10.59 1.13
CA THR A 123 -11.44 9.48 0.18
C THR A 123 -10.38 9.61 -0.92
N VAL A 124 -9.79 8.49 -1.27
CA VAL A 124 -8.82 8.37 -2.36
C VAL A 124 -9.44 7.56 -3.47
N THR A 125 -9.17 7.94 -4.70
CA THR A 125 -9.50 7.13 -5.87
C THR A 125 -8.21 6.65 -6.51
N ASP A 126 -8.13 5.38 -6.78
CA ASP A 126 -6.98 4.78 -7.45
C ASP A 126 -7.45 3.78 -8.49
N ARG A 127 -6.51 3.24 -9.27
CA ARG A 127 -6.82 2.30 -10.33
C ARG A 127 -6.04 1.01 -10.19
N ALA A 128 -6.72 -0.06 -10.51
CA ALA A 128 -6.13 -1.39 -10.51
C ALA A 128 -5.15 -1.57 -11.68
#